data_9e2b484340092252a029142e950c8529
#
_entry.id   9e2b484340092252a029142e950c8529
#
_cell.length_a   1.000
_cell.length_b   1.000
_cell.length_c   1.000
_cell.angle_alpha   90.00
_cell.angle_beta   90.00
_cell.angle_gamma   90.00
#
_symmetry.space_group_name_H-M   'P 1'
#
loop_
_entity.id
_entity.type
_entity.pdbx_description
1 polymer ?
#
loop_
_entity_poly.entity_id
_entity_poly.type
_entity_poly.pdbx_seq_one_letter_code
_entity_poly.pdbx_strand_id
1 'polypeptide(L)'
;MSQVILASAYDAGGWGGVVVLGAAALAASFALMFRLLLRDLKPLPALLFTGAAIAMTAPHFLSRPHVLAFLFMLWWVAGLVRAVEERRAPDPFLLIAMLFWANLHGGFTLGLVLAGALGLDALVGACDAAERRALFFGWAKFGVGSLVAACVTPYGPESILVTLRIFGLGDALSAISEWKSPNFQEIPTQEVILLVAAYLALSRGLKVPLIRLLIVIGLLHLFLRYVRNAELLAMLAPLVLAPVLTRQWPSLRPDAEPKGRFSALARPAGPASTFTAVALIALYGAGLVRFGGIEPPKSTAPTAALEFVREAGIKGNVFNHYGYGGFLIGAGIPTFIDGRGELFGGDFIKQYVQAVNLRGDEPLEALLDRYNIAWTFLAKDQPANRLLAHLPGWRQAYSDDQAVIFVRDR
;
A
#
# COMPACT_ATOMS: atom_id res chain seq x y z
N MET A 1 -10.79 -10.62 3.10
CA MET A 1 -11.27 -10.55 1.69
C MET A 1 -10.12 -10.50 0.69
N SER A 2 -9.17 -9.59 0.80
CA SER A 2 -8.03 -9.47 -0.16
C SER A 2 -7.24 -10.77 -0.35
N GLN A 3 -6.98 -11.50 0.73
CA GLN A 3 -6.28 -12.79 0.66
C GLN A 3 -7.05 -13.82 -0.18
N VAL A 4 -8.38 -13.88 -0.03
CA VAL A 4 -9.23 -14.78 -0.83
C VAL A 4 -9.18 -14.40 -2.31
N ILE A 5 -9.26 -13.09 -2.62
CA ILE A 5 -9.20 -12.60 -4.00
C ILE A 5 -7.83 -12.93 -4.64
N LEU A 6 -6.72 -12.71 -3.92
CA LEU A 6 -5.38 -13.03 -4.40
C LEU A 6 -5.18 -14.54 -4.56
N ALA A 7 -5.66 -15.34 -3.62
CA ALA A 7 -5.60 -16.81 -3.72
C ALA A 7 -6.42 -17.32 -4.93
N SER A 8 -7.65 -16.81 -5.13
CA SER A 8 -8.45 -17.17 -6.29
C SER A 8 -7.79 -16.79 -7.62
N ALA A 9 -7.09 -15.64 -7.66
CA ALA A 9 -6.33 -15.24 -8.84
C ALA A 9 -5.13 -16.17 -9.09
N TYR A 10 -4.48 -16.62 -8.02
CA TYR A 10 -3.40 -17.60 -8.09
C TYR A 10 -3.91 -18.97 -8.56
N ASP A 11 -5.01 -19.45 -8.01
CA ASP A 11 -5.62 -20.73 -8.41
C ASP A 11 -6.03 -20.72 -9.88
N ALA A 12 -6.50 -19.58 -10.38
CA ALA A 12 -6.94 -19.42 -11.77
C ALA A 12 -5.78 -19.28 -12.79
N GLY A 13 -4.65 -18.70 -12.39
CA GLY A 13 -3.59 -18.34 -13.35
C GLY A 13 -2.18 -18.27 -12.76
N GLY A 14 -1.92 -18.92 -11.64
CA GLY A 14 -0.64 -18.87 -10.96
C GLY A 14 -0.21 -17.44 -10.62
N TRP A 15 1.09 -17.20 -10.60
CA TRP A 15 1.63 -15.85 -10.36
C TRP A 15 1.23 -14.86 -11.46
N GLY A 16 1.04 -15.33 -12.70
CA GLY A 16 0.50 -14.51 -13.81
C GLY A 16 -0.87 -13.93 -13.46
N GLY A 17 -1.78 -14.74 -12.90
CA GLY A 17 -3.09 -14.30 -12.44
C GLY A 17 -3.02 -13.22 -11.37
N VAL A 18 -2.12 -13.38 -10.39
CA VAL A 18 -1.90 -12.38 -9.32
C VAL A 18 -1.37 -11.06 -9.89
N VAL A 19 -0.40 -11.13 -10.82
CA VAL A 19 0.16 -9.93 -11.46
C VAL A 19 -0.88 -9.21 -12.32
N VAL A 20 -1.65 -9.95 -13.11
CA VAL A 20 -2.73 -9.37 -13.95
C VAL A 20 -3.79 -8.69 -13.09
N LEU A 21 -4.20 -9.32 -11.97
CA LEU A 21 -5.14 -8.72 -11.02
C LEU A 21 -4.59 -7.41 -10.43
N GLY A 22 -3.34 -7.42 -9.97
CA GLY A 22 -2.68 -6.24 -9.41
C GLY A 22 -2.56 -5.11 -10.44
N ALA A 23 -2.11 -5.43 -11.65
CA ALA A 23 -1.99 -4.46 -12.75
C ALA A 23 -3.35 -3.87 -13.15
N ALA A 24 -4.41 -4.70 -13.22
CA ALA A 24 -5.76 -4.24 -13.52
C ALA A 24 -6.30 -3.30 -12.43
N ALA A 25 -6.06 -3.63 -11.16
CA ALA A 25 -6.47 -2.79 -10.03
C ALA A 25 -5.72 -1.44 -10.02
N LEU A 26 -4.42 -1.42 -10.31
CA LEU A 26 -3.62 -0.19 -10.45
C LEU A 26 -4.13 0.66 -11.62
N ALA A 27 -4.28 0.05 -12.81
CA ALA A 27 -4.76 0.75 -14.00
C ALA A 27 -6.15 1.36 -13.76
N ALA A 28 -7.07 0.60 -13.17
CA ALA A 28 -8.40 1.08 -12.82
C ALA A 28 -8.34 2.23 -11.79
N SER A 29 -7.43 2.16 -10.81
CA SER A 29 -7.25 3.20 -9.80
C SER A 29 -6.74 4.52 -10.41
N PHE A 30 -5.72 4.46 -11.28
CA PHE A 30 -5.22 5.67 -11.95
C PHE A 30 -6.22 6.22 -12.98
N ALA A 31 -6.97 5.36 -13.68
CA ALA A 31 -8.05 5.79 -14.55
C ALA A 31 -9.18 6.48 -13.75
N LEU A 32 -9.54 5.93 -12.58
CA LEU A 32 -10.49 6.56 -11.68
C LEU A 32 -9.96 7.90 -11.15
N MET A 33 -8.70 7.97 -10.69
CA MET A 33 -8.06 9.21 -10.24
C MET A 33 -8.12 10.27 -11.32
N PHE A 34 -7.70 9.94 -12.54
CA PHE A 34 -7.76 10.85 -13.68
C PHE A 34 -9.18 11.37 -13.92
N ARG A 35 -10.17 10.46 -13.96
CA ARG A 35 -11.60 10.84 -14.13
C ARG A 35 -12.11 11.71 -12.99
N LEU A 36 -11.70 11.47 -11.76
CA LEU A 36 -12.07 12.29 -10.61
C LEU A 36 -11.46 13.69 -10.72
N LEU A 37 -10.20 13.81 -11.12
CA LEU A 37 -9.53 15.08 -11.32
C LEU A 37 -10.13 15.88 -12.49
N LEU A 38 -10.64 15.24 -13.53
CA LEU A 38 -11.35 15.91 -14.65
C LEU A 38 -12.64 16.62 -14.23
N ARG A 39 -13.17 16.36 -13.03
CA ARG A 39 -14.32 17.10 -12.50
C ARG A 39 -13.96 18.55 -12.15
N ASP A 40 -12.72 18.74 -11.70
CA ASP A 40 -12.25 20.04 -11.21
C ASP A 40 -11.20 20.66 -12.15
N LEU A 41 -10.48 19.87 -12.92
CA LEU A 41 -9.32 20.30 -13.71
C LEU A 41 -9.51 20.03 -15.20
N LYS A 42 -8.89 20.89 -16.02
CA LYS A 42 -8.70 20.64 -17.47
C LYS A 42 -7.92 19.33 -17.69
N PRO A 43 -8.05 18.70 -18.88
CA PRO A 43 -7.42 17.42 -19.18
C PRO A 43 -5.90 17.39 -18.96
N LEU A 44 -5.17 18.42 -19.37
CA LEU A 44 -3.71 18.44 -19.24
C LEU A 44 -3.24 18.50 -17.78
N PRO A 45 -3.71 19.41 -16.92
CA PRO A 45 -3.40 19.37 -15.49
C PRO A 45 -3.79 18.04 -14.81
N ALA A 46 -4.97 17.49 -15.13
CA ALA A 46 -5.40 16.20 -14.60
C ALA A 46 -4.44 15.07 -15.02
N LEU A 47 -3.98 15.06 -16.27
CA LEU A 47 -3.01 14.11 -16.78
C LEU A 47 -1.65 14.25 -16.09
N LEU A 48 -1.18 15.49 -15.87
CA LEU A 48 0.09 15.75 -15.17
C LEU A 48 0.05 15.27 -13.72
N PHE A 49 -1.03 15.54 -12.98
CA PHE A 49 -1.19 15.02 -11.62
C PHE A 49 -1.25 13.50 -11.58
N THR A 50 -1.98 12.88 -12.51
CA THR A 50 -2.06 11.41 -12.59
C THR A 50 -0.71 10.82 -12.97
N GLY A 51 0.00 11.40 -13.94
CA GLY A 51 1.34 10.97 -14.34
C GLY A 51 2.37 11.10 -13.21
N ALA A 52 2.32 12.20 -12.46
CA ALA A 52 3.15 12.37 -11.27
C ALA A 52 2.83 11.33 -10.19
N ALA A 53 1.54 11.01 -9.98
CA ALA A 53 1.13 9.96 -9.05
C ALA A 53 1.65 8.59 -9.48
N ILE A 54 1.55 8.24 -10.77
CA ILE A 54 2.13 7.01 -11.32
C ILE A 54 3.65 6.98 -11.08
N ALA A 55 4.36 8.06 -11.40
CA ALA A 55 5.81 8.12 -11.25
C ALA A 55 6.27 8.02 -9.78
N MET A 56 5.54 8.65 -8.84
CA MET A 56 5.82 8.53 -7.41
C MET A 56 5.61 7.13 -6.87
N THR A 57 4.62 6.40 -7.39
CA THR A 57 4.20 5.09 -6.85
C THR A 57 4.85 3.92 -7.59
N ALA A 58 5.39 4.13 -8.78
CA ALA A 58 5.98 3.08 -9.62
C ALA A 58 7.00 2.18 -8.90
N PRO A 59 7.90 2.68 -8.02
CA PRO A 59 8.83 1.82 -7.27
C PRO A 59 8.14 0.82 -6.33
N HIS A 60 6.84 1.02 -6.04
CA HIS A 60 6.05 0.20 -5.12
C HIS A 60 4.89 -0.55 -5.81
N PHE A 61 4.93 -0.70 -7.13
CA PHE A 61 3.94 -1.48 -7.89
C PHE A 61 4.08 -2.98 -7.63
N LEU A 62 3.59 -3.40 -6.48
CA LEU A 62 3.55 -4.79 -6.07
C LEU A 62 2.10 -5.29 -6.01
N SER A 63 1.87 -6.53 -6.45
CA SER A 63 0.54 -7.16 -6.37
C SER A 63 0.23 -7.56 -4.93
N ARG A 64 -0.14 -6.57 -4.11
CA ARG A 64 -0.42 -6.71 -2.68
C ARG A 64 -1.84 -6.27 -2.34
N PRO A 65 -2.37 -6.65 -1.17
CA PRO A 65 -3.73 -6.31 -0.73
C PRO A 65 -4.10 -4.83 -0.84
N HIS A 66 -3.16 -3.89 -0.57
CA HIS A 66 -3.43 -2.45 -0.59
C HIS A 66 -3.82 -1.93 -1.98
N VAL A 67 -3.28 -2.52 -3.05
CA VAL A 67 -3.59 -2.11 -4.43
C VAL A 67 -5.06 -2.31 -4.76
N LEU A 68 -5.68 -3.39 -4.24
CA LEU A 68 -7.11 -3.66 -4.42
C LEU A 68 -7.98 -2.63 -3.70
N ALA A 69 -7.46 -1.98 -2.66
CA ALA A 69 -8.18 -0.99 -1.88
C ALA A 69 -8.13 0.43 -2.48
N PHE A 70 -7.21 0.73 -3.40
CA PHE A 70 -7.04 2.08 -3.94
C PHE A 70 -8.29 2.64 -4.62
N LEU A 71 -9.06 1.82 -5.32
CA LEU A 71 -10.33 2.24 -5.93
C LEU A 71 -11.30 2.79 -4.88
N PHE A 72 -11.44 2.08 -3.76
CA PHE A 72 -12.33 2.47 -2.68
C PHE A 72 -11.79 3.67 -1.91
N MET A 73 -10.48 3.77 -1.72
CA MET A 73 -9.80 4.93 -1.14
C MET A 73 -10.04 6.20 -1.96
N LEU A 74 -9.86 6.14 -3.28
CA LEU A 74 -10.09 7.26 -4.18
C LEU A 74 -11.57 7.67 -4.20
N TRP A 75 -12.47 6.71 -4.28
CA TRP A 75 -13.92 6.98 -4.24
C TRP A 75 -14.32 7.64 -2.92
N TRP A 76 -13.82 7.11 -1.79
CA TRP A 76 -14.04 7.66 -0.47
C TRP A 76 -13.61 9.12 -0.37
N VAL A 77 -12.34 9.40 -0.65
CA VAL A 77 -11.79 10.76 -0.49
C VAL A 77 -12.44 11.74 -1.46
N ALA A 78 -12.65 11.36 -2.72
CA ALA A 78 -13.34 12.22 -3.69
C ALA A 78 -14.77 12.54 -3.27
N GLY A 79 -15.49 11.58 -2.70
CA GLY A 79 -16.83 11.79 -2.17
C GLY A 79 -16.88 12.71 -0.96
N LEU A 80 -15.91 12.58 -0.05
CA LEU A 80 -15.79 13.48 1.10
C LEU A 80 -15.43 14.91 0.66
N VAL A 81 -14.45 15.09 -0.23
CA VAL A 81 -14.07 16.40 -0.77
C VAL A 81 -15.27 17.04 -1.47
N ARG A 82 -16.01 16.27 -2.27
CA ARG A 82 -17.22 16.75 -2.94
C ARG A 82 -18.28 17.22 -1.94
N ALA A 83 -18.49 16.48 -0.86
CA ALA A 83 -19.46 16.87 0.18
C ALA A 83 -19.11 18.23 0.82
N VAL A 84 -17.80 18.48 1.07
CA VAL A 84 -17.31 19.77 1.56
C VAL A 84 -17.60 20.89 0.53
N GLU A 85 -17.25 20.65 -0.75
CA GLU A 85 -17.47 21.64 -1.82
C GLU A 85 -18.95 21.98 -2.03
N GLU A 86 -19.83 20.99 -1.92
CA GLU A 86 -21.28 21.13 -2.05
C GLU A 86 -21.98 21.54 -0.75
N ARG A 87 -21.21 21.81 0.33
CA ARG A 87 -21.73 22.22 1.65
C ARG A 87 -22.83 21.31 2.17
N ARG A 88 -22.63 20.02 2.08
CA ARG A 88 -23.57 18.98 2.55
C ARG A 88 -22.86 17.86 3.29
N ALA A 89 -23.63 17.01 3.94
CA ALA A 89 -23.11 15.75 4.46
C ALA A 89 -22.74 14.81 3.30
N PRO A 90 -21.75 13.90 3.50
CA PRO A 90 -21.39 12.89 2.52
C PRO A 90 -22.58 11.98 2.18
N ASP A 91 -22.60 11.49 0.95
CA ASP A 91 -23.61 10.54 0.50
C ASP A 91 -23.45 9.22 1.26
N PRO A 92 -24.53 8.64 1.83
CA PRO A 92 -24.49 7.35 2.51
C PRO A 92 -23.94 6.20 1.66
N PHE A 93 -24.03 6.25 0.32
CA PHE A 93 -23.40 5.26 -0.55
C PHE A 93 -21.89 5.17 -0.42
N LEU A 94 -21.22 6.21 0.10
CA LEU A 94 -19.79 6.13 0.42
C LEU A 94 -19.47 5.12 1.53
N LEU A 95 -20.44 4.76 2.38
CA LEU A 95 -20.25 3.72 3.39
C LEU A 95 -19.93 2.37 2.75
N ILE A 96 -20.37 2.12 1.52
CA ILE A 96 -19.99 0.94 0.73
C ILE A 96 -18.48 0.95 0.43
N ALA A 97 -17.91 2.11 0.11
CA ALA A 97 -16.47 2.22 -0.10
C ALA A 97 -15.69 1.90 1.18
N MET A 98 -16.14 2.39 2.34
CA MET A 98 -15.54 2.08 3.64
C MET A 98 -15.63 0.59 3.96
N LEU A 99 -16.78 -0.02 3.75
CA LEU A 99 -17.02 -1.46 3.95
C LEU A 99 -16.01 -2.31 3.17
N PHE A 100 -15.86 -2.06 1.87
CA PHE A 100 -14.91 -2.80 1.04
C PHE A 100 -13.46 -2.48 1.42
N TRP A 101 -13.13 -1.22 1.66
CA TRP A 101 -11.78 -0.83 2.04
C TRP A 101 -11.33 -1.52 3.34
N ALA A 102 -12.17 -1.53 4.37
CA ALA A 102 -11.88 -2.19 5.66
C ALA A 102 -11.66 -3.71 5.52
N ASN A 103 -12.33 -4.35 4.56
CA ASN A 103 -12.17 -5.78 4.28
C ASN A 103 -10.98 -6.11 3.37
N LEU A 104 -10.41 -5.11 2.69
CA LEU A 104 -9.28 -5.29 1.77
C LEU A 104 -7.94 -4.93 2.42
N HIS A 105 -7.84 -3.83 3.19
CA HIS A 105 -6.56 -3.34 3.70
C HIS A 105 -6.72 -2.43 4.92
N GLY A 106 -5.82 -2.56 5.90
CA GLY A 106 -5.82 -1.76 7.15
C GLY A 106 -5.72 -0.24 6.98
N GLY A 107 -5.35 0.26 5.80
CA GLY A 107 -5.31 1.70 5.49
C GLY A 107 -6.67 2.42 5.59
N PHE A 108 -7.78 1.70 5.78
CA PHE A 108 -9.11 2.29 5.97
C PHE A 108 -9.19 3.21 7.20
N THR A 109 -8.34 3.02 8.19
CA THR A 109 -8.27 3.90 9.37
C THR A 109 -7.87 5.32 9.01
N LEU A 110 -6.98 5.51 8.01
CA LEU A 110 -6.73 6.83 7.44
C LEU A 110 -8.02 7.42 6.82
N GLY A 111 -8.85 6.59 6.20
CA GLY A 111 -10.15 7.01 5.67
C GLY A 111 -11.08 7.58 6.74
N LEU A 112 -11.09 6.99 7.94
CA LEU A 112 -11.86 7.52 9.09
C LEU A 112 -11.28 8.86 9.57
N VAL A 113 -9.96 8.99 9.66
CA VAL A 113 -9.28 10.25 10.03
C VAL A 113 -9.59 11.35 9.00
N LEU A 114 -9.55 11.03 7.70
CA LEU A 114 -9.87 11.99 6.64
C LEU A 114 -11.35 12.40 6.66
N ALA A 115 -12.27 11.50 7.01
CA ALA A 115 -13.67 11.86 7.20
C ALA A 115 -13.85 12.87 8.33
N GLY A 116 -13.16 12.68 9.46
CA GLY A 116 -13.15 13.65 10.56
C GLY A 116 -12.55 15.00 10.16
N ALA A 117 -11.39 14.99 9.49
CA ALA A 117 -10.71 16.21 9.06
C ALA A 117 -11.53 17.00 8.03
N LEU A 118 -12.08 16.34 7.00
CA LEU A 118 -12.92 16.99 6.00
C LEU A 118 -14.28 17.40 6.56
N GLY A 119 -14.82 16.66 7.55
CA GLY A 119 -15.98 17.11 8.32
C GLY A 119 -15.70 18.43 9.07
N LEU A 120 -14.51 18.55 9.67
CA LEU A 120 -14.09 19.81 10.30
C LEU A 120 -13.90 20.92 9.27
N ASP A 121 -13.36 20.64 8.08
CA ASP A 121 -13.24 21.60 6.96
C ASP A 121 -14.63 22.14 6.56
N ALA A 122 -15.62 21.24 6.46
CA ALA A 122 -17.01 21.62 6.18
C ALA A 122 -17.60 22.54 7.27
N LEU A 123 -17.35 22.23 8.54
CA LEU A 123 -17.87 23.03 9.67
C LEU A 123 -17.22 24.41 9.77
N VAL A 124 -15.90 24.50 9.50
CA VAL A 124 -15.16 25.78 9.47
C VAL A 124 -15.61 26.64 8.30
N GLY A 125 -15.95 26.02 7.16
CA GLY A 125 -16.45 26.71 5.96
C GLY A 125 -17.92 27.11 6.01
N ALA A 126 -18.68 26.76 7.05
CA ALA A 126 -20.11 27.10 7.16
C ALA A 126 -20.34 28.62 7.30
N CYS A 127 -21.34 29.14 6.55
CA CYS A 127 -21.62 30.56 6.49
C CYS A 127 -22.29 31.09 7.76
N ASP A 128 -23.15 30.29 8.39
CA ASP A 128 -23.89 30.65 9.57
C ASP A 128 -24.04 29.49 10.59
N ALA A 129 -24.65 29.78 11.73
CA ALA A 129 -24.83 28.81 12.79
C ALA A 129 -25.83 27.69 12.44
N ALA A 130 -26.84 27.99 11.64
CA ALA A 130 -27.85 27.02 11.22
C ALA A 130 -27.26 26.01 10.25
N GLU A 131 -26.51 26.47 9.23
CA GLU A 131 -25.76 25.62 8.30
C GLU A 131 -24.74 24.77 9.06
N ARG A 132 -23.96 25.39 9.99
CA ARG A 132 -22.97 24.65 10.78
C ARG A 132 -23.61 23.55 11.60
N ARG A 133 -24.77 23.81 12.21
CA ARG A 133 -25.51 22.80 12.97
C ARG A 133 -26.00 21.66 12.07
N ALA A 134 -26.54 21.96 10.91
CA ALA A 134 -27.01 20.97 9.95
C ALA A 134 -25.85 20.09 9.45
N LEU A 135 -24.72 20.70 9.09
CA LEU A 135 -23.50 20.00 8.70
C LEU A 135 -22.98 19.13 9.84
N PHE A 136 -22.92 19.64 11.08
CA PHE A 136 -22.46 18.87 12.22
C PHE A 136 -23.24 17.57 12.38
N PHE A 137 -24.57 17.63 12.43
CA PHE A 137 -25.38 16.43 12.59
C PHE A 137 -25.28 15.49 11.38
N GLY A 138 -25.20 16.02 10.16
CA GLY A 138 -25.03 15.23 8.96
C GLY A 138 -23.69 14.48 8.92
N TRP A 139 -22.59 15.17 9.18
CA TRP A 139 -21.25 14.57 9.23
C TRP A 139 -21.07 13.65 10.44
N ALA A 140 -21.64 13.98 11.60
CA ALA A 140 -21.61 13.09 12.77
C ALA A 140 -22.36 11.78 12.50
N LYS A 141 -23.56 11.83 11.91
CA LYS A 141 -24.30 10.64 11.48
C LYS A 141 -23.51 9.81 10.48
N PHE A 142 -22.90 10.43 9.50
CA PHE A 142 -22.05 9.77 8.52
C PHE A 142 -20.81 9.16 9.18
N GLY A 143 -20.17 9.86 10.13
CA GLY A 143 -19.02 9.37 10.90
C GLY A 143 -19.35 8.10 11.71
N VAL A 144 -20.50 8.08 12.39
CA VAL A 144 -20.98 6.88 13.08
C VAL A 144 -21.22 5.74 12.08
N GLY A 145 -21.88 6.01 10.95
CA GLY A 145 -22.08 5.03 9.89
C GLY A 145 -20.74 4.49 9.34
N SER A 146 -19.72 5.35 9.23
CA SER A 146 -18.38 4.98 8.78
C SER A 146 -17.68 4.03 9.77
N LEU A 147 -17.80 4.29 11.07
CA LEU A 147 -17.28 3.40 12.10
C LEU A 147 -18.00 2.04 12.08
N VAL A 148 -19.31 2.03 11.93
CA VAL A 148 -20.08 0.80 11.81
C VAL A 148 -19.65 0.03 10.55
N ALA A 149 -19.56 0.68 9.40
CA ALA A 149 -19.13 0.05 8.15
C ALA A 149 -17.70 -0.52 8.26
N ALA A 150 -16.79 0.18 8.94
CA ALA A 150 -15.42 -0.26 9.19
C ALA A 150 -15.33 -1.49 10.11
N CYS A 151 -16.32 -1.69 10.99
CA CYS A 151 -16.40 -2.86 11.86
C CYS A 151 -17.09 -4.07 11.20
N VAL A 152 -17.68 -3.92 10.01
CA VAL A 152 -18.28 -5.04 9.27
C VAL A 152 -17.17 -5.83 8.55
N THR A 153 -16.35 -6.49 9.33
CA THR A 153 -15.24 -7.36 8.93
C THR A 153 -15.29 -8.64 9.76
N PRO A 154 -14.60 -9.71 9.37
CA PRO A 154 -14.51 -10.93 10.18
C PRO A 154 -13.93 -10.70 11.59
N TYR A 155 -13.21 -9.59 11.79
CA TYR A 155 -12.59 -9.24 13.07
C TYR A 155 -13.36 -8.17 13.85
N GLY A 156 -14.46 -7.64 13.31
CA GLY A 156 -15.24 -6.59 13.95
C GLY A 156 -14.41 -5.36 14.31
N PRO A 157 -14.61 -4.78 15.53
CA PRO A 157 -13.85 -3.62 16.01
C PRO A 157 -12.34 -3.85 16.13
N GLU A 158 -11.91 -5.12 16.27
CA GLU A 158 -10.49 -5.48 16.35
C GLU A 158 -9.71 -5.03 15.10
N SER A 159 -10.35 -4.92 13.94
CA SER A 159 -9.76 -4.37 12.70
C SER A 159 -9.17 -2.97 12.91
N ILE A 160 -9.83 -2.12 13.70
CA ILE A 160 -9.37 -0.78 14.04
C ILE A 160 -8.22 -0.85 15.05
N LEU A 161 -8.38 -1.68 16.10
CA LEU A 161 -7.40 -1.82 17.18
C LEU A 161 -6.07 -2.38 16.69
N VAL A 162 -6.09 -3.37 15.80
CA VAL A 162 -4.88 -3.94 15.17
C VAL A 162 -4.11 -2.87 14.42
N THR A 163 -4.79 -2.01 13.66
CA THR A 163 -4.11 -0.92 12.95
C THR A 163 -3.41 0.05 13.91
N LEU A 164 -4.04 0.37 15.04
CA LEU A 164 -3.42 1.21 16.07
C LEU A 164 -2.22 0.51 16.73
N ARG A 165 -2.28 -0.81 16.96
CA ARG A 165 -1.17 -1.59 17.49
C ARG A 165 0.04 -1.62 16.56
N ILE A 166 -0.18 -1.67 15.24
CA ILE A 166 0.92 -1.62 14.26
C ILE A 166 1.71 -0.31 14.40
N PHE A 167 1.05 0.82 14.61
CA PHE A 167 1.75 2.08 14.90
C PHE A 167 2.52 2.05 16.23
N GLY A 168 2.10 1.22 17.17
CA GLY A 168 2.77 1.00 18.46
C GLY A 168 4.02 0.10 18.38
N LEU A 169 4.29 -0.58 17.24
CA LEU A 169 5.50 -1.42 17.07
C LEU A 169 6.81 -0.61 17.03
N GLY A 170 6.73 0.71 16.91
CA GLY A 170 7.87 1.61 17.04
C GLY A 170 9.05 1.26 16.12
N ASP A 171 10.25 1.21 16.69
CA ASP A 171 11.49 0.99 15.94
C ASP A 171 11.59 -0.41 15.31
N ALA A 172 10.80 -1.39 15.76
CA ALA A 172 10.78 -2.71 15.15
C ALA A 172 10.33 -2.66 13.68
N LEU A 173 9.50 -1.68 13.31
CA LEU A 173 9.09 -1.47 11.92
C LEU A 173 10.26 -1.08 11.01
N SER A 174 11.29 -0.42 11.53
CA SER A 174 12.47 -0.01 10.76
C SER A 174 13.30 -1.20 10.22
N ALA A 175 13.08 -2.39 10.79
CA ALA A 175 13.67 -3.63 10.30
C ALA A 175 13.08 -4.09 8.95
N ILE A 176 11.88 -3.61 8.61
CA ILE A 176 11.16 -3.95 7.39
C ILE A 176 11.39 -2.81 6.38
N SER A 177 11.93 -3.13 5.21
CA SER A 177 12.36 -2.13 4.20
C SER A 177 11.28 -1.11 3.84
N GLU A 178 10.02 -1.52 3.77
CA GLU A 178 8.88 -0.66 3.40
C GLU A 178 8.49 0.35 4.49
N TRP A 179 8.91 0.12 5.73
CA TRP A 179 8.68 1.01 6.86
C TRP A 179 9.86 1.94 7.13
N LYS A 180 10.84 1.97 6.22
CA LYS A 180 11.93 2.96 6.25
C LYS A 180 11.52 4.26 5.60
N SER A 181 12.21 5.32 5.94
CA SER A 181 12.11 6.60 5.22
C SER A 181 12.59 6.45 3.77
N PRO A 182 12.02 7.21 2.82
CA PRO A 182 12.49 7.17 1.44
C PRO A 182 13.96 7.53 1.33
N ASN A 183 14.69 6.76 0.53
CA ASN A 183 16.06 7.06 0.15
C ASN A 183 16.04 7.78 -1.21
N PHE A 184 16.13 9.09 -1.20
CA PHE A 184 16.09 9.89 -2.43
C PHE A 184 17.29 9.70 -3.35
N GLN A 185 18.39 9.11 -2.86
CA GLN A 185 19.52 8.71 -3.72
C GLN A 185 19.14 7.52 -4.62
N GLU A 186 18.27 6.64 -4.14
CA GLU A 186 17.76 5.49 -4.91
C GLU A 186 16.49 5.81 -5.70
N ILE A 187 15.68 6.78 -5.23
CA ILE A 187 14.39 7.15 -5.81
C ILE A 187 14.33 8.67 -6.09
N PRO A 188 15.19 9.18 -6.99
CA PRO A 188 15.28 10.63 -7.26
C PRO A 188 13.99 11.21 -7.86
N THR A 189 13.18 10.38 -8.56
CA THR A 189 11.90 10.82 -9.14
C THR A 189 10.94 11.35 -8.10
N GLN A 190 10.88 10.73 -6.91
CA GLN A 190 10.00 11.19 -5.83
C GLN A 190 10.46 12.55 -5.30
N GLU A 191 11.77 12.75 -5.11
CA GLU A 191 12.36 14.02 -4.71
C GLU A 191 12.04 15.12 -5.72
N VAL A 192 12.29 14.88 -7.01
CA VAL A 192 12.03 15.85 -8.08
C VAL A 192 10.58 16.28 -8.10
N ILE A 193 9.63 15.35 -7.97
CA ILE A 193 8.19 15.67 -7.94
C ILE A 193 7.85 16.55 -6.74
N LEU A 194 8.40 16.26 -5.54
CA LEU A 194 8.19 17.09 -4.36
C LEU A 194 8.76 18.49 -4.54
N LEU A 195 9.98 18.61 -5.08
CA LEU A 195 10.63 19.92 -5.32
C LEU A 195 9.86 20.74 -6.35
N VAL A 196 9.38 20.11 -7.44
CA VAL A 196 8.53 20.78 -8.44
C VAL A 196 7.22 21.25 -7.82
N ALA A 197 6.56 20.40 -7.01
CA ALA A 197 5.34 20.76 -6.33
C ALA A 197 5.55 21.94 -5.35
N ALA A 198 6.63 21.91 -4.57
CA ALA A 198 7.01 23.00 -3.66
C ALA A 198 7.31 24.29 -4.43
N TYR A 199 8.11 24.19 -5.51
CA TYR A 199 8.41 25.34 -6.37
C TYR A 199 7.13 25.97 -6.93
N LEU A 200 6.21 25.18 -7.48
CA LEU A 200 4.94 25.68 -8.02
C LEU A 200 4.07 26.30 -6.94
N ALA A 201 3.99 25.68 -5.77
CA ALA A 201 3.21 26.18 -4.63
C ALA A 201 3.73 27.56 -4.17
N LEU A 202 5.06 27.70 -4.00
CA LEU A 202 5.69 28.92 -3.51
C LEU A 202 5.71 29.99 -4.59
N SER A 203 6.15 29.67 -5.81
CA SER A 203 6.29 30.66 -6.90
C SER A 203 4.94 31.23 -7.38
N ARG A 204 3.88 30.45 -7.26
CA ARG A 204 2.53 30.86 -7.62
C ARG A 204 1.71 31.39 -6.44
N GLY A 205 2.29 31.45 -5.24
CA GLY A 205 1.62 31.91 -4.03
C GLY A 205 0.37 31.12 -3.69
N LEU A 206 0.47 29.79 -3.70
CA LEU A 206 -0.66 28.90 -3.40
C LEU A 206 -1.16 29.12 -1.97
N LYS A 207 -2.44 29.46 -1.84
CA LYS A 207 -3.14 29.62 -0.56
C LYS A 207 -4.05 28.41 -0.34
N VAL A 208 -3.76 27.64 0.70
CA VAL A 208 -4.54 26.44 1.06
C VAL A 208 -5.27 26.67 2.37
N PRO A 209 -6.58 26.37 2.47
CA PRO A 209 -7.30 26.37 3.74
C PRO A 209 -6.60 25.50 4.78
N LEU A 210 -6.59 25.93 6.04
CA LEU A 210 -5.79 25.33 7.12
C LEU A 210 -6.00 23.81 7.22
N ILE A 211 -7.25 23.35 7.21
CA ILE A 211 -7.55 21.91 7.38
C ILE A 211 -6.98 21.10 6.21
N ARG A 212 -7.14 21.58 4.98
CA ARG A 212 -6.56 20.90 3.79
C ARG A 212 -5.04 20.94 3.78
N LEU A 213 -4.46 22.05 4.25
CA LEU A 213 -3.01 22.14 4.43
C LEU A 213 -2.52 21.09 5.43
N LEU A 214 -3.20 20.95 6.58
CA LEU A 214 -2.87 19.94 7.58
C LEU A 214 -3.03 18.50 7.04
N ILE A 215 -4.05 18.23 6.22
CA ILE A 215 -4.20 16.95 5.53
C ILE A 215 -3.00 16.68 4.63
N VAL A 216 -2.60 17.63 3.79
CA VAL A 216 -1.48 17.46 2.86
C VAL A 216 -0.15 17.31 3.61
N ILE A 217 0.08 18.11 4.66
CA ILE A 217 1.27 17.97 5.53
C ILE A 217 1.28 16.62 6.23
N GLY A 218 0.13 16.14 6.71
CA GLY A 218 0.00 14.81 7.32
C GLY A 218 0.34 13.68 6.33
N LEU A 219 -0.17 13.76 5.10
CA LEU A 219 0.16 12.80 4.04
C LEU A 219 1.65 12.86 3.68
N LEU A 220 2.22 14.05 3.59
CA LEU A 220 3.65 14.25 3.35
C LEU A 220 4.49 13.67 4.51
N HIS A 221 4.10 13.93 5.75
CA HIS A 221 4.77 13.36 6.92
C HIS A 221 4.75 11.83 6.89
N LEU A 222 3.59 11.22 6.59
CA LEU A 222 3.47 9.76 6.49
C LEU A 222 4.39 9.19 5.41
N PHE A 223 4.51 9.86 4.26
CA PHE A 223 5.43 9.46 3.19
C PHE A 223 6.90 9.60 3.61
N LEU A 224 7.30 10.76 4.15
CA LEU A 224 8.69 11.00 4.57
C LEU A 224 9.13 10.05 5.70
N ARG A 225 8.21 9.60 6.52
CA ARG A 225 8.48 8.63 7.57
C ARG A 225 8.51 7.19 7.05
N TYR A 226 7.63 6.86 6.09
CA TYR A 226 7.48 5.50 5.56
C TYR A 226 7.27 5.55 4.05
N VAL A 227 8.24 5.06 3.29
CA VAL A 227 8.24 5.11 1.82
C VAL A 227 6.99 4.45 1.20
N ARG A 228 6.44 3.43 1.83
CA ARG A 228 5.19 2.77 1.42
C ARG A 228 3.96 3.69 1.36
N ASN A 229 4.00 4.86 1.97
CA ASN A 229 2.90 5.82 1.94
C ASN A 229 3.02 6.82 0.77
N ALA A 230 3.92 6.58 -0.17
CA ALA A 230 4.02 7.37 -1.40
C ALA A 230 2.69 7.42 -2.15
N GLU A 231 1.96 6.28 -2.20
CA GLU A 231 0.66 6.19 -2.85
C GLU A 231 -0.40 7.09 -2.21
N LEU A 232 -0.39 7.18 -0.87
CA LEU A 232 -1.35 8.01 -0.14
C LEU A 232 -1.18 9.49 -0.49
N LEU A 233 0.07 9.98 -0.45
CA LEU A 233 0.38 11.36 -0.83
C LEU A 233 0.06 11.61 -2.30
N ALA A 234 0.56 10.74 -3.18
CA ALA A 234 0.48 10.92 -4.62
C ALA A 234 -0.95 10.90 -5.16
N MET A 235 -1.80 10.04 -4.60
CA MET A 235 -3.18 9.90 -5.06
C MET A 235 -4.15 10.86 -4.35
N LEU A 236 -3.96 11.13 -3.06
CA LEU A 236 -4.95 11.87 -2.27
C LEU A 236 -4.71 13.37 -2.27
N ALA A 237 -3.44 13.83 -2.23
CA ALA A 237 -3.15 15.27 -2.21
C ALA A 237 -3.72 16.02 -3.44
N PRO A 238 -3.60 15.50 -4.68
CA PRO A 238 -4.23 16.14 -5.84
C PRO A 238 -5.75 16.24 -5.72
N LEU A 239 -6.44 15.22 -5.20
CA LEU A 239 -7.89 15.23 -5.01
C LEU A 239 -8.34 16.28 -3.98
N VAL A 240 -7.60 16.40 -2.87
CA VAL A 240 -7.88 17.38 -1.81
C VAL A 240 -7.62 18.80 -2.30
N LEU A 241 -6.59 19.00 -3.14
CA LEU A 241 -6.16 20.32 -3.61
C LEU A 241 -6.86 20.77 -4.90
N ALA A 242 -7.34 19.89 -5.75
CA ALA A 242 -7.92 20.28 -7.06
C ALA A 242 -8.99 21.39 -6.95
N PRO A 243 -9.97 21.33 -6.04
CA PRO A 243 -10.94 22.43 -5.88
C PRO A 243 -10.30 23.73 -5.40
N VAL A 244 -9.25 23.67 -4.57
CA VAL A 244 -8.52 24.83 -4.08
C VAL A 244 -7.77 25.51 -5.23
N LEU A 245 -7.08 24.72 -6.05
CA LEU A 245 -6.32 25.18 -7.21
C LEU A 245 -7.24 25.89 -8.21
N THR A 246 -8.40 25.33 -8.51
CA THR A 246 -9.34 25.90 -9.48
C THR A 246 -10.11 27.11 -8.95
N ARG A 247 -10.24 27.26 -7.64
CA ARG A 247 -10.73 28.51 -7.04
C ARG A 247 -9.72 29.65 -7.19
N GLN A 248 -8.44 29.36 -6.95
CA GLN A 248 -7.38 30.36 -7.03
C GLN A 248 -6.97 30.65 -8.49
N TRP A 249 -6.97 29.64 -9.35
CA TRP A 249 -6.60 29.76 -10.78
C TRP A 249 -7.73 29.25 -11.68
N PRO A 250 -8.70 30.10 -12.03
CA PRO A 250 -9.85 29.72 -12.88
C PRO A 250 -9.44 29.14 -14.24
N SER A 251 -8.23 29.46 -14.73
CA SER A 251 -7.69 28.90 -15.98
C SER A 251 -7.51 27.37 -15.95
N LEU A 252 -7.44 26.76 -14.75
CA LEU A 252 -7.37 25.31 -14.58
C LEU A 252 -8.73 24.63 -14.63
N ARG A 253 -9.85 25.37 -14.48
CA ARG A 253 -11.21 24.82 -14.48
C ARG A 253 -11.54 24.16 -15.81
N PRO A 254 -12.31 23.07 -15.80
CA PRO A 254 -12.82 22.47 -17.03
C PRO A 254 -13.53 23.50 -17.89
N ASP A 255 -13.30 23.47 -19.19
CA ASP A 255 -14.10 24.26 -20.14
C ASP A 255 -15.47 23.60 -20.32
N ALA A 256 -16.52 24.36 -20.51
CA ALA A 256 -17.86 23.86 -20.80
C ALA A 256 -17.83 22.93 -22.04
N GLU A 257 -17.04 23.31 -23.04
CA GLU A 257 -16.72 22.50 -24.20
C GLU A 257 -15.21 22.29 -24.23
N PRO A 258 -14.68 21.06 -23.98
CA PRO A 258 -13.25 20.80 -24.03
C PRO A 258 -12.70 21.09 -25.44
N LYS A 259 -11.71 21.99 -25.52
CA LYS A 259 -11.04 22.41 -26.76
C LYS A 259 -9.54 22.07 -26.69
N GLY A 260 -8.91 21.91 -27.86
CA GLY A 260 -7.48 21.64 -27.97
C GLY A 260 -7.09 20.16 -28.03
N ARG A 261 -5.79 19.91 -28.06
CA ARG A 261 -5.21 18.57 -28.29
C ARG A 261 -5.64 17.49 -27.30
N PHE A 262 -5.87 17.87 -26.06
CA PHE A 262 -6.26 16.95 -24.97
C PHE A 262 -7.77 16.87 -24.73
N SER A 263 -8.60 17.53 -25.56
CA SER A 263 -10.04 17.54 -25.39
C SER A 263 -10.66 16.13 -25.46
N ALA A 264 -10.07 15.26 -26.27
CA ALA A 264 -10.52 13.87 -26.40
C ALA A 264 -10.46 13.10 -25.07
N LEU A 265 -9.51 13.42 -24.19
CA LEU A 265 -9.36 12.77 -22.88
C LEU A 265 -10.47 13.14 -21.88
N ALA A 266 -11.16 14.27 -22.09
CA ALA A 266 -12.27 14.69 -21.26
C ALA A 266 -13.62 14.12 -21.75
N ARG A 267 -13.67 13.54 -22.95
CA ARG A 267 -14.89 12.96 -23.53
C ARG A 267 -15.04 11.50 -23.12
N PRO A 268 -16.26 11.03 -22.83
CA PRO A 268 -16.51 9.61 -22.65
C PRO A 268 -16.09 8.85 -23.92
N ALA A 269 -15.39 7.75 -23.76
CA ALA A 269 -15.13 6.85 -24.86
C ALA A 269 -16.43 6.25 -25.39
N GLY A 270 -16.55 6.11 -26.71
CA GLY A 270 -17.70 5.43 -27.30
C GLY A 270 -17.74 3.95 -26.93
N PRO A 271 -18.91 3.29 -27.00
CA PRO A 271 -19.06 1.88 -26.61
C PRO A 271 -18.10 0.96 -27.35
N ALA A 272 -17.89 1.18 -28.65
CA ALA A 272 -16.98 0.37 -29.49
C ALA A 272 -15.52 0.50 -29.02
N SER A 273 -15.04 1.72 -28.79
CA SER A 273 -13.66 1.95 -28.31
C SER A 273 -13.46 1.41 -26.90
N THR A 274 -14.46 1.51 -26.02
CA THR A 274 -14.43 0.93 -24.68
C THR A 274 -14.35 -0.60 -24.76
N PHE A 275 -15.20 -1.23 -25.58
CA PHE A 275 -15.17 -2.68 -25.79
C PHE A 275 -13.82 -3.14 -26.34
N THR A 276 -13.30 -2.45 -27.36
CA THR A 276 -12.00 -2.78 -27.97
C THR A 276 -10.87 -2.67 -26.93
N ALA A 277 -10.85 -1.61 -26.13
CA ALA A 277 -9.83 -1.43 -25.10
C ALA A 277 -9.91 -2.54 -24.03
N VAL A 278 -11.11 -2.86 -23.56
CA VAL A 278 -11.32 -3.95 -22.57
C VAL A 278 -10.92 -5.29 -23.16
N ALA A 279 -11.30 -5.58 -24.41
CA ALA A 279 -10.94 -6.82 -25.10
C ALA A 279 -9.41 -6.96 -25.28
N LEU A 280 -8.71 -5.88 -25.66
CA LEU A 280 -7.25 -5.88 -25.78
C LEU A 280 -6.56 -6.08 -24.42
N ILE A 281 -7.03 -5.44 -23.38
CA ILE A 281 -6.50 -5.61 -22.01
C ILE A 281 -6.73 -7.05 -21.53
N ALA A 282 -7.91 -7.60 -21.77
CA ALA A 282 -8.24 -8.99 -21.41
C ALA A 282 -7.39 -9.99 -22.18
N LEU A 283 -7.21 -9.79 -23.49
CA LEU A 283 -6.38 -10.64 -24.34
C LEU A 283 -4.91 -10.59 -23.92
N TYR A 284 -4.37 -9.38 -23.65
CA TYR A 284 -3.01 -9.21 -23.12
C TYR A 284 -2.83 -9.90 -21.78
N GLY A 285 -3.78 -9.71 -20.85
CA GLY A 285 -3.79 -10.37 -19.54
C GLY A 285 -3.82 -11.89 -19.67
N ALA A 286 -4.69 -12.43 -20.52
CA ALA A 286 -4.74 -13.87 -20.81
C ALA A 286 -3.43 -14.39 -21.42
N GLY A 287 -2.79 -13.61 -22.30
CA GLY A 287 -1.47 -13.90 -22.83
C GLY A 287 -0.39 -13.94 -21.77
N LEU A 288 -0.37 -12.99 -20.85
CA LEU A 288 0.55 -12.98 -19.70
C LEU A 288 0.37 -14.20 -18.81
N VAL A 289 -0.86 -14.59 -18.51
CA VAL A 289 -1.15 -15.79 -17.70
C VAL A 289 -0.69 -17.05 -18.43
N ARG A 290 -0.94 -17.14 -19.73
CA ARG A 290 -0.69 -18.38 -20.49
C ARG A 290 0.76 -18.58 -20.91
N PHE A 291 1.47 -17.47 -21.23
CA PHE A 291 2.79 -17.52 -21.89
C PHE A 291 3.85 -16.71 -21.13
N GLY A 292 3.47 -15.92 -20.13
CA GLY A 292 4.36 -14.94 -19.48
C GLY A 292 5.46 -15.56 -18.60
N GLY A 293 5.32 -16.82 -18.18
CA GLY A 293 6.31 -17.48 -17.30
C GLY A 293 6.62 -16.67 -16.04
N ILE A 294 5.62 -15.99 -15.49
CA ILE A 294 5.81 -15.07 -14.36
C ILE A 294 6.04 -15.89 -13.10
N GLU A 295 7.19 -15.68 -12.48
CA GLU A 295 7.58 -16.27 -11.21
C GLU A 295 7.99 -15.18 -10.21
N PRO A 296 7.89 -15.44 -8.91
CA PRO A 296 8.44 -14.53 -7.91
C PRO A 296 9.94 -14.36 -8.08
N PRO A 297 10.50 -13.18 -7.76
CA PRO A 297 11.95 -12.99 -7.79
C PRO A 297 12.67 -14.03 -6.92
N LYS A 298 13.76 -14.60 -7.42
CA LYS A 298 14.58 -15.58 -6.69
C LYS A 298 15.05 -15.07 -5.31
N SER A 299 15.22 -13.75 -5.19
CA SER A 299 15.56 -13.08 -3.93
C SER A 299 14.48 -13.17 -2.84
N THR A 300 13.25 -13.52 -3.19
CA THR A 300 12.13 -13.70 -2.26
C THR A 300 11.58 -15.12 -2.27
N ALA A 301 11.88 -15.91 -3.31
CA ALA A 301 11.44 -17.28 -3.50
C ALA A 301 12.62 -18.15 -4.00
N PRO A 302 13.55 -18.53 -3.12
CA PRO A 302 14.70 -19.36 -3.49
C PRO A 302 14.27 -20.83 -3.70
N THR A 303 13.70 -21.10 -4.88
CA THR A 303 13.10 -22.41 -5.25
C THR A 303 14.10 -23.54 -5.20
N ALA A 304 15.32 -23.35 -5.72
CA ALA A 304 16.35 -24.40 -5.72
C ALA A 304 16.75 -24.83 -4.29
N ALA A 305 16.84 -23.87 -3.35
CA ALA A 305 17.11 -24.18 -1.95
C ALA A 305 15.95 -24.95 -1.29
N LEU A 306 14.69 -24.64 -1.67
CA LEU A 306 13.52 -25.37 -1.17
C LEU A 306 13.44 -26.79 -1.74
N GLU A 307 13.76 -26.97 -3.02
CA GLU A 307 13.85 -28.30 -3.65
C GLU A 307 14.88 -29.17 -2.92
N PHE A 308 16.06 -28.63 -2.65
CA PHE A 308 17.06 -29.31 -1.85
C PHE A 308 16.52 -29.73 -0.47
N VAL A 309 15.79 -28.86 0.25
CA VAL A 309 15.20 -29.20 1.56
C VAL A 309 14.26 -30.40 1.44
N ARG A 310 13.46 -30.46 0.37
CA ARG A 310 12.53 -31.57 0.10
C ARG A 310 13.24 -32.86 -0.25
N GLU A 311 14.21 -32.78 -1.14
CA GLU A 311 15.02 -33.96 -1.56
C GLU A 311 15.86 -34.54 -0.43
N ALA A 312 16.49 -33.70 0.37
CA ALA A 312 17.25 -34.07 1.52
C ALA A 312 16.39 -34.51 2.73
N GLY A 313 15.08 -34.38 2.65
CA GLY A 313 14.14 -34.76 3.71
C GLY A 313 14.32 -33.98 5.01
N ILE A 314 14.78 -32.71 4.96
CA ILE A 314 15.05 -31.88 6.13
C ILE A 314 13.73 -31.56 6.81
N LYS A 315 13.66 -31.80 8.13
CA LYS A 315 12.45 -31.63 8.95
C LYS A 315 12.78 -30.93 10.27
N GLY A 316 11.76 -30.46 10.95
CA GLY A 316 11.85 -29.75 12.24
C GLY A 316 11.70 -28.24 12.10
N ASN A 317 11.90 -27.55 13.20
CA ASN A 317 11.71 -26.09 13.23
C ASN A 317 12.81 -25.40 12.43
N VAL A 318 12.39 -24.44 11.57
CA VAL A 318 13.31 -23.63 10.76
C VAL A 318 13.54 -22.26 11.39
N PHE A 319 14.77 -21.79 11.36
CA PHE A 319 15.08 -20.37 11.56
C PHE A 319 15.28 -19.72 10.19
N ASN A 320 14.27 -19.02 9.69
CA ASN A 320 14.23 -18.52 8.31
C ASN A 320 14.48 -17.02 8.21
N HIS A 321 14.98 -16.60 7.04
CA HIS A 321 15.02 -15.19 6.67
C HIS A 321 13.60 -14.61 6.59
N TYR A 322 13.42 -13.39 7.13
CA TYR A 322 12.12 -12.69 7.18
C TYR A 322 11.41 -12.64 5.80
N GLY A 323 12.16 -12.29 4.75
CA GLY A 323 11.62 -12.18 3.38
C GLY A 323 11.18 -13.52 2.76
N TYR A 324 11.64 -14.65 3.29
CA TYR A 324 11.29 -15.98 2.79
C TYR A 324 10.07 -16.59 3.48
N GLY A 325 9.57 -15.95 4.55
CA GLY A 325 8.48 -16.49 5.35
C GLY A 325 7.22 -16.79 4.54
N GLY A 326 6.77 -15.87 3.70
CA GLY A 326 5.60 -16.09 2.83
C GLY A 326 5.79 -17.23 1.83
N PHE A 327 7.01 -17.39 1.28
CA PHE A 327 7.36 -18.47 0.37
C PHE A 327 7.34 -19.84 1.07
N LEU A 328 7.89 -19.93 2.26
CA LEU A 328 7.90 -21.17 3.07
C LEU A 328 6.48 -21.56 3.51
N ILE A 329 5.64 -20.59 3.91
CA ILE A 329 4.23 -20.84 4.23
C ILE A 329 3.50 -21.43 3.01
N GLY A 330 3.71 -20.86 1.82
CA GLY A 330 3.15 -21.39 0.56
C GLY A 330 3.64 -22.82 0.26
N ALA A 331 4.82 -23.20 0.74
CA ALA A 331 5.37 -24.55 0.63
C ALA A 331 4.89 -25.50 1.73
N GLY A 332 4.06 -25.05 2.68
CA GLY A 332 3.57 -25.84 3.82
C GLY A 332 4.56 -25.97 4.97
N ILE A 333 5.62 -25.14 5.03
CA ILE A 333 6.63 -25.15 6.08
C ILE A 333 6.29 -24.09 7.12
N PRO A 334 6.05 -24.46 8.41
CA PRO A 334 5.89 -23.52 9.50
C PRO A 334 7.14 -22.64 9.67
N THR A 335 6.96 -21.32 9.71
CA THR A 335 8.05 -20.35 9.75
C THR A 335 8.34 -19.87 11.15
N PHE A 336 9.60 -19.52 11.43
CA PHE A 336 10.00 -18.80 12.64
C PHE A 336 9.48 -17.36 12.63
N ILE A 337 9.58 -16.72 11.46
CA ILE A 337 9.14 -15.33 11.24
C ILE A 337 8.66 -15.15 9.80
N ASP A 338 7.70 -14.25 9.61
CA ASP A 338 7.16 -13.89 8.30
C ASP A 338 6.63 -12.44 8.27
N GLY A 339 6.04 -12.01 7.16
CA GLY A 339 5.56 -10.67 6.93
C GLY A 339 4.37 -10.21 7.78
N ARG A 340 3.82 -11.07 8.65
CA ARG A 340 2.69 -10.73 9.55
C ARG A 340 3.21 -10.18 10.88
N GLY A 341 3.91 -9.04 10.83
CA GLY A 341 4.56 -8.44 11.99
C GLY A 341 3.64 -8.25 13.20
N GLU A 342 2.34 -8.04 12.97
CA GLU A 342 1.32 -7.90 14.01
C GLU A 342 1.12 -9.16 14.86
N LEU A 343 1.46 -10.34 14.35
CA LEU A 343 1.38 -11.61 15.08
C LEU A 343 2.57 -11.81 16.02
N PHE A 344 3.73 -11.29 15.63
CA PHE A 344 4.98 -11.53 16.37
C PHE A 344 5.23 -10.49 17.46
N GLY A 345 4.78 -9.24 17.22
CA GLY A 345 5.05 -8.12 18.11
C GLY A 345 6.47 -7.54 17.94
N GLY A 346 6.63 -6.30 18.42
CA GLY A 346 7.86 -5.54 18.22
C GLY A 346 9.10 -6.15 18.86
N ASP A 347 8.96 -6.68 20.07
CA ASP A 347 10.09 -7.26 20.81
C ASP A 347 10.63 -8.51 20.14
N PHE A 348 9.75 -9.39 19.66
CA PHE A 348 10.16 -10.60 18.93
C PHE A 348 10.86 -10.25 17.61
N ILE A 349 10.32 -9.30 16.85
CA ILE A 349 10.94 -8.84 15.59
C ILE A 349 12.32 -8.24 15.88
N LYS A 350 12.43 -7.42 16.91
CA LYS A 350 13.71 -6.82 17.35
C LYS A 350 14.72 -7.90 17.73
N GLN A 351 14.31 -8.86 18.54
CA GLN A 351 15.14 -10.01 18.94
C GLN A 351 15.63 -10.80 17.73
N TYR A 352 14.74 -11.12 16.78
CA TYR A 352 15.12 -11.79 15.53
C TYR A 352 16.14 -10.97 14.73
N VAL A 353 15.91 -9.67 14.54
CA VAL A 353 16.81 -8.80 13.79
C VAL A 353 18.18 -8.68 14.45
N GLN A 354 18.23 -8.61 15.78
CA GLN A 354 19.48 -8.61 16.54
C GLN A 354 20.23 -9.94 16.36
N ALA A 355 19.53 -11.06 16.49
CA ALA A 355 20.12 -12.39 16.36
C ALA A 355 20.68 -12.66 14.95
N VAL A 356 19.90 -12.37 13.89
CA VAL A 356 20.33 -12.63 12.51
C VAL A 356 21.50 -11.73 12.08
N ASN A 357 21.64 -10.54 12.69
CA ASN A 357 22.73 -9.61 12.45
C ASN A 357 23.88 -9.74 13.45
N LEU A 358 23.84 -10.73 14.36
CA LEU A 358 24.81 -10.94 15.42
C LEU A 358 25.00 -9.69 16.29
N ARG A 359 23.91 -9.04 16.65
CA ARG A 359 23.85 -7.82 17.47
C ARG A 359 22.88 -8.05 18.63
N GLY A 360 23.15 -7.42 19.77
CA GLY A 360 22.31 -7.54 20.95
C GLY A 360 22.90 -8.43 22.02
N ASP A 361 22.22 -8.54 23.15
CA ASP A 361 22.74 -9.18 24.37
C ASP A 361 22.52 -10.70 24.37
N GLU A 362 21.55 -11.19 23.58
CA GLU A 362 21.28 -12.63 23.48
C GLU A 362 22.04 -13.25 22.30
N PRO A 363 22.87 -14.27 22.56
CA PRO A 363 23.57 -15.02 21.51
C PRO A 363 22.59 -15.75 20.58
N LEU A 364 22.93 -15.84 19.28
CA LEU A 364 22.11 -16.56 18.30
C LEU A 364 21.87 -18.01 18.73
N GLU A 365 22.89 -18.67 19.29
CA GLU A 365 22.85 -20.07 19.78
C GLU A 365 21.74 -20.26 20.83
N ALA A 366 21.65 -19.35 21.79
CA ALA A 366 20.62 -19.40 22.83
C ALA A 366 19.21 -19.30 22.24
N LEU A 367 19.04 -18.49 21.20
CA LEU A 367 17.76 -18.36 20.48
C LEU A 367 17.44 -19.67 19.73
N LEU A 368 18.42 -20.24 19.02
CA LEU A 368 18.24 -21.48 18.27
C LEU A 368 17.89 -22.64 19.21
N ASP A 369 18.49 -22.70 20.39
CA ASP A 369 18.21 -23.72 21.40
C ASP A 369 16.84 -23.56 22.03
N ARG A 370 16.49 -22.34 22.42
CA ARG A 370 15.18 -22.01 23.03
C ARG A 370 13.99 -22.44 22.17
N TYR A 371 14.12 -22.27 20.86
CA TYR A 371 13.05 -22.61 19.90
C TYR A 371 13.21 -23.96 19.24
N ASN A 372 14.16 -24.81 19.72
CA ASN A 372 14.44 -26.12 19.16
C ASN A 372 14.62 -26.08 17.63
N ILE A 373 15.44 -25.13 17.16
CA ILE A 373 15.68 -24.98 15.72
C ILE A 373 16.53 -26.15 15.24
N ALA A 374 16.04 -26.86 14.23
CA ALA A 374 16.70 -27.99 13.62
C ALA A 374 17.51 -27.62 12.38
N TRP A 375 17.12 -26.55 11.71
CA TRP A 375 17.77 -26.07 10.49
C TRP A 375 17.51 -24.58 10.25
N THR A 376 18.35 -23.97 9.41
CA THR A 376 18.21 -22.55 9.02
C THR A 376 17.98 -22.42 7.53
N PHE A 377 17.28 -21.34 7.14
CA PHE A 377 17.01 -20.97 5.75
C PHE A 377 17.21 -19.47 5.60
N LEU A 378 18.46 -19.05 5.42
CA LEU A 378 18.87 -17.66 5.50
C LEU A 378 19.33 -17.14 4.14
N ALA A 379 19.21 -15.82 3.92
CA ALA A 379 19.80 -15.18 2.74
C ALA A 379 21.35 -15.26 2.83
N LYS A 380 21.99 -15.32 1.67
CA LYS A 380 23.46 -15.55 1.57
C LYS A 380 24.29 -14.51 2.34
N ASP A 381 23.85 -13.27 2.34
CA ASP A 381 24.55 -12.12 2.93
C ASP A 381 24.32 -11.95 4.43
N GLN A 382 23.49 -12.82 5.05
CA GLN A 382 23.18 -12.69 6.47
C GLN A 382 24.39 -12.96 7.36
N PRO A 383 24.72 -12.07 8.32
CA PRO A 383 25.84 -12.26 9.24
C PRO A 383 25.78 -13.56 10.04
N ALA A 384 24.59 -14.03 10.40
CA ALA A 384 24.34 -15.29 11.10
C ALA A 384 25.00 -16.50 10.40
N ASN A 385 25.09 -16.51 9.07
CA ASN A 385 25.73 -17.59 8.31
C ASN A 385 27.20 -17.76 8.68
N ARG A 386 27.90 -16.66 9.00
CA ARG A 386 29.33 -16.72 9.39
C ARG A 386 29.51 -17.40 10.72
N LEU A 387 28.62 -17.16 11.67
CA LEU A 387 28.67 -17.84 12.97
C LEU A 387 28.31 -19.31 12.82
N LEU A 388 27.22 -19.63 12.12
CA LEU A 388 26.75 -21.00 11.91
C LEU A 388 27.78 -21.89 11.23
N ALA A 389 28.63 -21.35 10.35
CA ALA A 389 29.71 -22.07 9.69
C ALA A 389 30.81 -22.57 10.67
N HIS A 390 30.88 -21.96 11.86
CA HIS A 390 31.87 -22.31 12.89
C HIS A 390 31.23 -22.83 14.18
N LEU A 391 29.90 -22.90 14.23
CA LEU A 391 29.20 -23.34 15.42
C LEU A 391 29.22 -24.87 15.55
N PRO A 392 29.75 -25.43 16.66
CA PRO A 392 29.72 -26.87 16.88
C PRO A 392 28.31 -27.46 16.82
N GLY A 393 28.15 -28.59 16.16
CA GLY A 393 26.87 -29.26 16.00
C GLY A 393 25.98 -28.65 14.87
N TRP A 394 26.56 -27.78 14.04
CA TRP A 394 25.91 -27.27 12.86
C TRP A 394 26.76 -27.53 11.61
N ARG A 395 26.11 -27.93 10.54
CA ARG A 395 26.76 -28.27 9.27
C ARG A 395 26.05 -27.53 8.13
N GLN A 396 26.81 -26.89 7.24
CA GLN A 396 26.27 -26.32 5.99
C GLN A 396 25.84 -27.47 5.08
N ALA A 397 24.56 -27.51 4.77
CA ALA A 397 23.95 -28.51 3.89
C ALA A 397 23.77 -28.01 2.46
N TYR A 398 23.52 -26.69 2.29
CA TYR A 398 23.30 -26.08 0.98
C TYR A 398 23.78 -24.64 0.96
N SER A 399 24.22 -24.18 -0.21
CA SER A 399 24.50 -22.76 -0.47
C SER A 399 24.40 -22.47 -1.97
N ASP A 400 23.70 -21.41 -2.32
CA ASP A 400 23.69 -20.83 -3.66
C ASP A 400 23.83 -19.30 -3.60
N ASP A 401 23.45 -18.57 -4.67
CA ASP A 401 23.53 -17.11 -4.71
C ASP A 401 22.41 -16.42 -3.92
N GLN A 402 21.37 -17.15 -3.49
CA GLN A 402 20.19 -16.60 -2.81
C GLN A 402 20.13 -17.05 -1.35
N ALA A 403 20.38 -18.32 -1.07
CA ALA A 403 20.12 -18.91 0.23
C ALA A 403 21.28 -19.79 0.72
N VAL A 404 21.40 -19.86 2.05
CA VAL A 404 22.28 -20.82 2.76
C VAL A 404 21.45 -21.59 3.77
N ILE A 405 21.66 -22.91 3.81
CA ILE A 405 20.99 -23.82 4.72
C ILE A 405 22.03 -24.48 5.61
N PHE A 406 21.86 -24.33 6.90
CA PHE A 406 22.59 -25.13 7.91
C PHE A 406 21.60 -26.09 8.56
N VAL A 407 22.09 -27.26 8.89
CA VAL A 407 21.33 -28.32 9.59
C VAL A 407 22.06 -28.66 10.87
N ARG A 408 21.32 -28.84 11.95
CA ARG A 408 21.86 -29.26 13.24
C ARG A 408 22.17 -30.73 13.18
N ASP A 409 23.41 -31.13 13.58
CA ASP A 409 23.77 -32.53 13.75
C ASP A 409 22.96 -33.10 14.91
N ARG A 410 22.44 -34.33 14.74
CA ARG A 410 21.63 -35.01 15.74
C ARG A 410 22.51 -35.64 16.81
#